data_5e262569d1347e6387aed204d9eca551
#
_entry.id   5e262569d1347e6387aed204d9eca551
#
_cell.length_a   1.000
_cell.length_b   1.000
_cell.length_c   1.000
_cell.angle_alpha   90.00
_cell.angle_beta   90.00
_cell.angle_gamma   90.00
#
_symmetry.space_group_name_H-M   'P 1'
#
loop_
_entity.id
_entity.type
_entity.pdbx_description
1 polymer ?
#
loop_
_entity_poly.entity_id
_entity_poly.type
_entity_poly.pdbx_seq_one_letter_code
_entity_poly.pdbx_strand_id
1 'polypeptide(L)'
;MIKKLAAIAVCLGIFSLSSSAKDMEITPGYYDVDFTKYDFIDTSLNTIQFPKGNATFEPFFKKLDTLVFENKGKVRILHIGGSHLQADVISGRIREHLVKEYPGASAGRGFLFPYSAARTNTPSSYASYYKGIWDKSKNVQKEITKQLGLLGIAVSTSDPRAEITLLLDKYNTEPLWGETSVRLFGFSDSNDVKPVLRIDSMDVPGTFDSTSQSYVFLSPRPIDTIQIAFRWADTTKQAEVAAFITDSLFKDSVARADSLARVADSLRLDSLGLLPSSSSVSITNNAKPVLDTMFQDDCGDVLDTNCLNREEDNRIPTEMAAQKDSIVDTVPPRPRFTLTGILAENNAPGITYTNVGINGAKVQNYFEEICPLFEKEMSYYKPDLVIFAIGINDANVEVFNDKQFRDEYDQLIKRIQKVSPKTAFIFETNNDSYRKVRKKKYVQHPNGEVARKSFFMLAEKHKAGVWDKFSIMGGLGSMAKWEKADLAKKDKVHFKTAGYHLLGDMFYKALMQAYFDHIASLPAEEPVVVPPPTAPVEPTAATSTAPDKK
;
A
#
# COMPACT_ATOMS: atom_id res chain seq x y z
N MET A 1 30.59 -13.81 16.39
CA MET A 1 29.85 -14.99 15.85
C MET A 1 28.82 -15.52 16.83
N ILE A 2 29.17 -15.89 18.06
CA ILE A 2 28.22 -16.42 19.07
C ILE A 2 27.07 -15.45 19.38
N LYS A 3 27.33 -14.15 19.52
CA LYS A 3 26.25 -13.16 19.75
C LYS A 3 25.34 -12.94 18.54
N LYS A 4 25.87 -12.98 17.30
CA LYS A 4 25.07 -12.88 16.08
C LYS A 4 24.21 -14.14 15.88
N LEU A 5 24.76 -15.33 16.12
CA LEU A 5 24.02 -16.59 16.11
C LEU A 5 23.01 -16.69 17.26
N ALA A 6 23.36 -16.16 18.45
CA ALA A 6 22.43 -16.12 19.59
C ALA A 6 21.25 -15.15 19.33
N ALA A 7 21.47 -14.01 18.68
CA ALA A 7 20.39 -13.09 18.31
C ALA A 7 19.44 -13.74 17.29
N ILE A 8 19.98 -14.48 16.32
CA ILE A 8 19.19 -15.25 15.37
C ILE A 8 18.43 -16.38 16.09
N ALA A 9 19.08 -17.10 17.01
CA ALA A 9 18.46 -18.16 17.78
C ALA A 9 17.33 -17.67 18.71
N VAL A 10 17.52 -16.49 19.34
CA VAL A 10 16.51 -15.88 20.21
C VAL A 10 15.28 -15.41 19.43
N CYS A 11 15.50 -14.93 18.20
CA CYS A 11 14.37 -14.52 17.33
C CYS A 11 13.62 -15.70 16.70
N LEU A 12 14.25 -16.87 16.53
CA LEU A 12 13.69 -18.04 15.85
C LEU A 12 13.21 -19.17 16.79
N GLY A 13 13.37 -18.96 18.09
CA GLY A 13 12.65 -19.74 19.12
C GLY A 13 12.95 -21.23 19.25
N ILE A 14 13.91 -21.86 18.58
CA ILE A 14 14.46 -23.22 18.89
C ILE A 14 15.71 -23.49 18.04
N PHE A 15 16.88 -23.66 18.67
CA PHE A 15 18.04 -24.25 18.03
C PHE A 15 18.71 -25.32 18.89
N SER A 16 18.78 -26.53 18.36
CA SER A 16 19.79 -27.52 18.77
C SER A 16 21.13 -27.12 18.12
N LEU A 17 22.15 -26.87 18.94
CA LEU A 17 23.50 -26.50 18.56
C LEU A 17 24.21 -27.66 17.86
N SER A 18 24.02 -27.83 16.55
CA SER A 18 25.00 -28.48 15.68
C SER A 18 24.52 -28.47 14.23
N SER A 19 24.86 -27.46 13.46
CA SER A 19 25.05 -27.59 12.04
C SER A 19 25.56 -26.30 11.40
N SER A 20 26.26 -26.44 10.32
CA SER A 20 26.82 -25.40 9.47
C SER A 20 25.73 -24.39 9.06
N ALA A 21 26.13 -23.12 8.85
CA ALA A 21 25.24 -22.05 8.36
C ALA A 21 24.48 -22.39 7.05
N LYS A 22 24.81 -23.49 6.40
CA LYS A 22 24.12 -24.02 5.21
C LYS A 22 22.80 -24.71 5.52
N ASP A 23 22.56 -25.10 6.77
CA ASP A 23 21.36 -25.85 7.18
C ASP A 23 20.37 -24.98 7.99
N MET A 24 20.47 -23.65 7.90
CA MET A 24 19.46 -22.76 8.45
C MET A 24 18.22 -22.78 7.56
N GLU A 25 17.43 -23.84 7.67
CA GLU A 25 16.03 -23.78 7.28
C GLU A 25 15.34 -22.72 8.15
N ILE A 26 14.75 -21.72 7.51
CA ILE A 26 13.79 -20.86 8.18
C ILE A 26 12.64 -21.79 8.56
N THR A 27 12.61 -22.23 9.80
CA THR A 27 11.43 -22.94 10.31
C THR A 27 10.32 -21.90 10.35
N PRO A 28 9.31 -21.99 9.49
CA PRO A 28 8.21 -21.05 9.54
C PRO A 28 7.55 -21.22 10.90
N GLY A 29 7.41 -20.13 11.61
CA GLY A 29 6.55 -20.06 12.74
C GLY A 29 5.10 -20.31 12.34
N TYR A 30 4.18 -19.72 13.00
CA TYR A 30 2.72 -19.83 12.94
C TYR A 30 2.02 -20.05 11.55
N TYR A 31 2.76 -19.92 10.41
CA TYR A 31 2.22 -19.99 9.05
C TYR A 31 2.94 -21.04 8.19
N ASP A 32 3.07 -22.25 8.70
CA ASP A 32 3.66 -23.34 7.91
C ASP A 32 2.71 -23.73 6.78
N VAL A 33 2.94 -23.14 5.59
CA VAL A 33 2.21 -23.53 4.40
C VAL A 33 2.89 -24.76 3.81
N ASP A 34 2.16 -25.87 3.82
CA ASP A 34 2.60 -27.08 3.13
C ASP A 34 2.54 -26.89 1.60
N PHE A 35 3.65 -26.43 1.03
CA PHE A 35 3.79 -26.23 -0.42
C PHE A 35 3.76 -27.56 -1.18
N THR A 36 4.04 -28.69 -0.52
CA THR A 36 4.06 -30.02 -1.17
C THR A 36 2.68 -30.46 -1.64
N LYS A 37 1.64 -29.84 -1.12
CA LYS A 37 0.25 -30.05 -1.54
C LYS A 37 0.00 -29.70 -3.02
N TYR A 38 0.85 -28.88 -3.63
CA TYR A 38 0.64 -28.34 -4.97
C TYR A 38 1.81 -28.71 -5.88
N ASP A 39 1.70 -29.83 -6.59
CA ASP A 39 2.69 -30.39 -7.50
C ASP A 39 3.07 -29.49 -8.70
N PHE A 40 2.25 -28.48 -8.98
CA PHE A 40 2.49 -27.50 -10.04
C PHE A 40 3.28 -26.27 -9.57
N ILE A 41 3.61 -26.14 -8.30
CA ILE A 41 4.44 -25.06 -7.74
C ILE A 41 5.87 -25.60 -7.63
N ASP A 42 6.80 -24.95 -8.32
CA ASP A 42 8.21 -25.29 -8.21
C ASP A 42 8.88 -24.49 -7.09
N THR A 43 8.87 -25.05 -5.89
CA THR A 43 9.46 -24.40 -4.71
C THR A 43 10.99 -24.31 -4.77
N SER A 44 11.65 -25.12 -5.61
CA SER A 44 13.10 -25.05 -5.79
C SER A 44 13.55 -23.74 -6.46
N LEU A 45 12.65 -23.09 -7.18
CA LEU A 45 12.88 -21.79 -7.81
C LEU A 45 12.56 -20.59 -6.88
N ASN A 46 12.06 -20.86 -5.66
CA ASN A 46 11.61 -19.79 -4.76
C ASN A 46 12.79 -19.06 -4.09
N THR A 47 13.52 -18.31 -4.87
CA THR A 47 14.66 -17.48 -4.44
C THR A 47 14.62 -16.11 -5.10
N ILE A 48 15.29 -15.12 -4.49
CA ILE A 48 15.61 -13.85 -5.17
C ILE A 48 16.87 -14.09 -5.99
N GLN A 49 16.72 -14.05 -7.30
CA GLN A 49 17.83 -14.21 -8.25
C GLN A 49 18.52 -12.87 -8.48
N PHE A 50 19.85 -12.82 -8.44
CA PHE A 50 20.67 -11.64 -8.67
C PHE A 50 21.52 -11.81 -9.94
N PRO A 51 21.02 -11.49 -11.15
CA PRO A 51 21.73 -11.76 -12.41
C PRO A 51 23.10 -11.09 -12.55
N LYS A 52 23.32 -9.97 -11.84
CA LYS A 52 24.60 -9.22 -11.79
C LYS A 52 25.17 -9.09 -10.38
N GLY A 53 24.85 -10.06 -9.50
CA GLY A 53 25.23 -10.03 -8.09
C GLY A 53 24.36 -9.06 -7.27
N ASN A 54 24.57 -9.06 -5.95
CA ASN A 54 23.72 -8.36 -4.97
C ASN A 54 24.37 -7.10 -4.37
N ALA A 55 25.44 -6.57 -4.94
CA ALA A 55 26.16 -5.43 -4.39
C ALA A 55 25.30 -4.18 -4.16
N THR A 56 24.25 -3.98 -4.99
CA THR A 56 23.29 -2.87 -4.82
C THR A 56 22.39 -3.03 -3.59
N PHE A 57 22.32 -4.23 -3.03
CA PHE A 57 21.55 -4.56 -1.82
C PHE A 57 22.33 -4.30 -0.52
N GLU A 58 23.64 -4.08 -0.61
CA GLU A 58 24.49 -3.84 0.56
C GLU A 58 23.94 -2.74 1.49
N PRO A 59 23.48 -1.56 1.00
CA PRO A 59 22.91 -0.55 1.89
C PRO A 59 21.61 -1.01 2.59
N PHE A 60 20.78 -1.79 1.91
CA PHE A 60 19.56 -2.36 2.47
C PHE A 60 19.87 -3.43 3.53
N PHE A 61 20.76 -4.36 3.21
CA PHE A 61 21.17 -5.41 4.16
C PHE A 61 21.84 -4.85 5.39
N LYS A 62 22.73 -3.84 5.26
CA LYS A 62 23.34 -3.16 6.41
C LYS A 62 22.32 -2.50 7.34
N LYS A 63 21.25 -1.95 6.81
CA LYS A 63 20.15 -1.45 7.64
C LYS A 63 19.40 -2.56 8.36
N LEU A 64 19.18 -3.70 7.70
CA LEU A 64 18.65 -4.89 8.37
C LEU A 64 19.60 -5.40 9.46
N ASP A 65 20.92 -5.44 9.20
CA ASP A 65 21.91 -5.80 10.21
C ASP A 65 21.82 -4.89 11.44
N THR A 66 21.76 -3.56 11.22
CA THR A 66 21.61 -2.58 12.31
C THR A 66 20.30 -2.80 13.07
N LEU A 67 19.20 -3.08 12.38
CA LEU A 67 17.94 -3.38 13.03
C LEU A 67 18.00 -4.66 13.83
N VAL A 68 18.51 -5.75 13.24
CA VAL A 68 18.50 -7.09 13.83
C VAL A 68 19.51 -7.22 14.97
N PHE A 69 20.72 -6.72 14.79
CA PHE A 69 21.80 -6.94 15.76
C PHE A 69 21.92 -5.84 16.82
N GLU A 70 21.48 -4.62 16.50
CA GLU A 70 21.58 -3.48 17.41
C GLU A 70 20.23 -2.97 17.92
N ASN A 71 19.12 -3.48 17.37
CA ASN A 71 17.75 -2.98 17.61
C ASN A 71 17.65 -1.45 17.37
N LYS A 72 18.21 -0.98 16.25
CA LYS A 72 18.26 0.43 15.87
C LYS A 72 17.85 0.64 14.42
N GLY A 73 17.41 1.87 14.14
CA GLY A 73 17.12 2.32 12.78
C GLY A 73 15.76 1.88 12.25
N LYS A 74 15.46 2.34 11.05
CA LYS A 74 14.23 2.04 10.34
C LYS A 74 14.56 1.56 8.94
N VAL A 75 13.88 0.50 8.52
CA VAL A 75 13.96 -0.05 7.17
C VAL A 75 12.64 0.22 6.46
N ARG A 76 12.69 0.89 5.31
CA ARG A 76 11.51 1.26 4.53
C ARG A 76 11.43 0.46 3.25
N ILE A 77 10.37 -0.32 3.11
CA ILE A 77 10.08 -1.13 1.93
C ILE A 77 8.87 -0.56 1.22
N LEU A 78 8.99 -0.37 -0.09
CA LEU A 78 7.92 0.11 -0.95
C LEU A 78 7.60 -0.94 -2.01
N HIS A 79 6.35 -1.41 -2.06
CA HIS A 79 5.88 -2.39 -3.03
C HIS A 79 4.90 -1.74 -3.99
N ILE A 80 5.28 -1.59 -5.27
CA ILE A 80 4.49 -0.90 -6.31
C ILE A 80 3.88 -1.92 -7.26
N GLY A 81 2.56 -1.83 -7.47
CA GLY A 81 1.86 -2.74 -8.37
C GLY A 81 0.48 -2.26 -8.82
N GLY A 82 -0.30 -3.20 -9.33
CA GLY A 82 -1.64 -2.99 -9.82
C GLY A 82 -2.72 -3.53 -8.87
N SER A 83 -3.75 -4.18 -9.46
CA SER A 83 -4.87 -4.76 -8.73
C SER A 83 -4.48 -5.84 -7.72
N HIS A 84 -3.41 -6.59 -7.96
CA HIS A 84 -2.90 -7.60 -7.04
C HIS A 84 -2.43 -7.01 -5.70
N LEU A 85 -1.98 -5.73 -5.70
CA LEU A 85 -1.54 -5.03 -4.50
C LEU A 85 -2.62 -4.14 -3.89
N GLN A 86 -3.57 -3.60 -4.68
CA GLN A 86 -4.56 -2.67 -4.13
C GLN A 86 -5.37 -3.28 -2.98
N ALA A 87 -5.69 -4.58 -3.05
CA ALA A 87 -6.40 -5.28 -1.99
C ALA A 87 -5.56 -5.53 -0.72
N ASP A 88 -4.25 -5.33 -0.78
CA ASP A 88 -3.27 -5.53 0.31
C ASP A 88 -3.31 -6.93 0.95
N VAL A 89 -3.69 -7.95 0.19
CA VAL A 89 -3.72 -9.33 0.72
C VAL A 89 -2.31 -9.93 0.71
N ILE A 90 -1.64 -9.92 -0.44
CA ILE A 90 -0.25 -10.41 -0.55
C ILE A 90 0.72 -9.54 0.25
N SER A 91 0.65 -8.22 0.08
CA SER A 91 1.52 -7.27 0.78
C SER A 91 1.24 -7.21 2.28
N GLY A 92 -0.01 -7.36 2.69
CA GLY A 92 -0.41 -7.49 4.07
C GLY A 92 0.19 -8.74 4.73
N ARG A 93 0.17 -9.87 4.00
CA ARG A 93 0.76 -11.13 4.45
C ARG A 93 2.27 -11.03 4.65
N ILE A 94 2.99 -10.44 3.67
CA ILE A 94 4.44 -10.21 3.77
C ILE A 94 4.77 -9.29 4.95
N ARG A 95 3.99 -8.22 5.12
CA ARG A 95 4.16 -7.27 6.24
C ARG A 95 3.93 -7.95 7.58
N GLU A 96 2.93 -8.82 7.68
CA GLU A 96 2.63 -9.56 8.89
C GLU A 96 3.82 -10.44 9.32
N HIS A 97 4.42 -11.18 8.40
CA HIS A 97 5.64 -11.95 8.65
C HIS A 97 6.82 -11.08 9.12
N LEU A 98 7.08 -9.96 8.41
CA LEU A 98 8.17 -9.05 8.76
C LEU A 98 8.02 -8.46 10.16
N VAL A 99 6.80 -8.21 10.61
CA VAL A 99 6.52 -7.57 11.90
C VAL A 99 6.37 -8.59 13.03
N LYS A 100 5.79 -9.77 12.78
CA LYS A 100 5.50 -10.75 13.82
C LYS A 100 6.57 -11.83 13.96
N GLU A 101 7.25 -12.18 12.87
CA GLU A 101 8.21 -13.29 12.87
C GLU A 101 9.65 -12.78 12.84
N TYR A 102 10.14 -12.34 11.68
CA TYR A 102 11.50 -11.89 11.52
C TYR A 102 11.58 -10.74 10.48
N PRO A 103 12.24 -9.62 10.82
CA PRO A 103 12.97 -9.33 12.07
C PRO A 103 12.07 -9.03 13.29
N GLY A 104 10.76 -9.11 13.18
CA GLY A 104 9.87 -9.01 14.33
C GLY A 104 9.73 -7.59 14.91
N ALA A 105 9.88 -6.56 14.08
CA ALA A 105 9.88 -5.17 14.52
C ALA A 105 9.13 -4.26 13.56
N SER A 106 8.25 -3.39 14.09
CA SER A 106 7.46 -2.43 13.33
C SER A 106 7.86 -1.00 13.63
N ALA A 107 8.14 -0.21 12.57
CA ALA A 107 8.33 1.24 12.65
C ALA A 107 7.06 2.02 12.23
N GLY A 108 5.91 1.36 12.19
CA GLY A 108 4.62 1.91 11.81
C GLY A 108 4.05 1.31 10.53
N ARG A 109 2.81 1.70 10.21
CA ARG A 109 2.04 1.11 9.11
C ARG A 109 2.54 1.55 7.72
N GLY A 110 3.21 2.69 7.64
CA GLY A 110 3.64 3.26 6.38
C GLY A 110 2.54 4.08 5.68
N PHE A 111 2.61 4.19 4.35
CA PHE A 111 1.63 4.94 3.59
C PHE A 111 0.26 4.26 3.58
N LEU A 112 -0.76 5.10 3.73
CA LEU A 112 -2.18 4.77 3.76
C LEU A 112 -2.94 5.75 2.87
N PHE A 113 -4.12 5.32 2.43
CA PHE A 113 -5.02 6.20 1.69
C PHE A 113 -6.48 5.93 2.09
N PRO A 114 -7.35 6.95 2.16
CA PRO A 114 -8.77 6.78 2.43
C PRO A 114 -9.52 6.30 1.17
N TYR A 115 -9.32 5.04 0.80
CA TYR A 115 -9.90 4.46 -0.42
C TYR A 115 -11.42 4.54 -0.47
N SER A 116 -12.10 4.52 0.68
CA SER A 116 -13.56 4.71 0.76
C SER A 116 -14.00 6.08 0.24
N ALA A 117 -13.25 7.17 0.55
CA ALA A 117 -13.53 8.51 0.04
C ALA A 117 -13.31 8.60 -1.48
N ALA A 118 -12.42 7.78 -2.04
CA ALA A 118 -12.22 7.63 -3.47
C ALA A 118 -13.23 6.67 -4.13
N ARG A 119 -14.14 6.08 -3.36
CA ARG A 119 -15.14 5.10 -3.83
C ARG A 119 -14.48 3.98 -4.64
N THR A 120 -13.46 3.36 -4.07
CA THR A 120 -12.73 2.23 -4.64
C THR A 120 -12.37 1.24 -3.54
N ASN A 121 -11.90 0.05 -3.90
CA ASN A 121 -11.61 -1.00 -2.94
C ASN A 121 -10.65 -0.54 -1.85
N THR A 122 -11.07 -0.68 -0.60
CA THR A 122 -10.21 -0.51 0.56
C THR A 122 -9.34 -1.76 0.72
N PRO A 123 -8.05 -1.62 1.06
CA PRO A 123 -7.20 -2.72 1.46
C PRO A 123 -7.80 -3.58 2.58
N SER A 124 -7.51 -4.88 2.57
CA SER A 124 -8.02 -5.81 3.59
C SER A 124 -7.44 -5.55 4.99
N SER A 125 -6.26 -4.95 5.06
CA SER A 125 -5.47 -4.78 6.29
C SER A 125 -5.91 -3.63 7.19
N TYR A 126 -6.77 -2.73 6.74
CA TYR A 126 -7.35 -1.65 7.56
C TYR A 126 -8.75 -1.28 7.06
N ALA A 127 -9.54 -0.64 7.92
CA ALA A 127 -10.82 -0.08 7.52
C ALA A 127 -10.69 1.41 7.20
N SER A 128 -11.46 1.87 6.22
CA SER A 128 -11.50 3.27 5.78
C SER A 128 -12.94 3.76 5.74
N TYR A 129 -13.22 4.84 6.44
CA TYR A 129 -14.52 5.51 6.47
C TYR A 129 -14.35 6.98 6.14
N TYR A 130 -15.41 7.61 5.65
CA TYR A 130 -15.43 9.05 5.38
C TYR A 130 -16.80 9.65 5.65
N LYS A 131 -16.80 10.96 5.90
CA LYS A 131 -17.98 11.82 5.91
C LYS A 131 -17.79 12.97 4.93
N GLY A 132 -18.89 13.58 4.51
CA GLY A 132 -18.87 14.71 3.58
C GLY A 132 -18.73 14.32 2.13
N ILE A 133 -18.53 15.33 1.28
CA ILE A 133 -18.45 15.19 -0.17
C ILE A 133 -16.99 15.17 -0.60
N TRP A 134 -16.62 14.14 -1.34
CA TRP A 134 -15.27 13.95 -1.84
C TRP A 134 -15.27 13.72 -3.34
N ASP A 135 -14.35 14.36 -4.03
CA ASP A 135 -14.03 14.14 -5.42
C ASP A 135 -12.67 13.45 -5.55
N LYS A 136 -12.46 12.64 -6.61
CA LYS A 136 -11.29 11.76 -6.75
C LYS A 136 -10.60 11.92 -8.09
N SER A 137 -9.30 11.61 -8.14
CA SER A 137 -8.56 11.31 -9.36
C SER A 137 -7.65 10.10 -9.14
N LYS A 138 -7.50 9.28 -10.17
CA LYS A 138 -6.58 8.13 -10.20
C LYS A 138 -5.71 8.20 -11.44
N ASN A 139 -4.49 7.70 -11.33
CA ASN A 139 -3.47 7.72 -12.40
C ASN A 139 -3.85 6.87 -13.64
N VAL A 140 -4.90 6.06 -13.54
CA VAL A 140 -5.44 5.24 -14.64
C VAL A 140 -6.60 5.90 -15.39
N GLN A 141 -7.07 7.06 -14.93
CA GLN A 141 -8.17 7.79 -15.58
C GLN A 141 -7.69 8.52 -16.83
N LYS A 142 -8.55 8.66 -17.82
CA LYS A 142 -8.26 9.44 -19.03
C LYS A 142 -8.09 10.93 -18.73
N GLU A 143 -8.91 11.42 -17.80
CA GLU A 143 -8.93 12.80 -17.37
C GLU A 143 -8.56 12.86 -15.88
N ILE A 144 -7.43 13.50 -15.60
CA ILE A 144 -6.88 13.63 -14.25
C ILE A 144 -7.00 15.10 -13.86
N THR A 145 -7.88 15.38 -12.90
CA THR A 145 -8.21 16.74 -12.48
C THR A 145 -7.42 17.19 -11.26
N LYS A 146 -6.59 16.33 -10.67
CA LYS A 146 -5.83 16.59 -9.45
C LYS A 146 -4.36 16.21 -9.61
N GLN A 147 -3.47 16.92 -8.93
CA GLN A 147 -2.08 16.50 -8.82
C GLN A 147 -2.01 15.20 -8.02
N LEU A 148 -1.37 14.19 -8.57
CA LEU A 148 -1.19 12.88 -7.95
C LEU A 148 0.24 12.73 -7.43
N GLY A 149 0.36 12.01 -6.30
CA GLY A 149 1.64 11.68 -5.67
C GLY A 149 2.05 10.23 -5.87
N LEU A 150 2.83 9.73 -4.90
CA LEU A 150 3.38 8.38 -4.84
C LEU A 150 2.31 7.30 -4.97
N LEU A 151 1.16 7.48 -4.33
CA LEU A 151 0.09 6.49 -4.32
C LEU A 151 -0.72 6.44 -5.63
N GLY A 152 -0.51 7.37 -6.57
CA GLY A 152 -1.22 7.41 -7.86
C GLY A 152 -2.72 7.71 -7.74
N ILE A 153 -3.17 8.22 -6.60
CA ILE A 153 -4.57 8.55 -6.29
C ILE A 153 -4.63 9.79 -5.42
N ALA A 154 -5.67 10.60 -5.60
CA ALA A 154 -5.96 11.75 -4.74
C ALA A 154 -7.46 11.90 -4.51
N VAL A 155 -7.83 12.46 -3.37
CA VAL A 155 -9.19 12.92 -3.08
C VAL A 155 -9.17 14.37 -2.67
N SER A 156 -10.23 15.11 -3.01
CA SER A 156 -10.38 16.51 -2.59
C SER A 156 -11.77 16.79 -2.06
N THR A 157 -11.85 17.77 -1.16
CA THR A 157 -13.10 18.21 -0.56
C THR A 157 -13.13 19.71 -0.43
N SER A 158 -14.34 20.29 -0.53
CA SER A 158 -14.70 21.63 -0.09
C SER A 158 -15.85 21.58 0.94
N ASP A 159 -16.15 20.39 1.47
CA ASP A 159 -17.20 20.20 2.46
C ASP A 159 -16.63 20.40 3.87
N PRO A 160 -17.12 21.40 4.63
CA PRO A 160 -16.64 21.65 6.00
C PRO A 160 -16.93 20.51 6.98
N ARG A 161 -17.82 19.57 6.62
CA ARG A 161 -18.15 18.38 7.43
C ARG A 161 -17.29 17.18 7.06
N ALA A 162 -16.36 17.34 6.10
CA ALA A 162 -15.53 16.25 5.63
C ALA A 162 -14.67 15.70 6.76
N GLU A 163 -14.67 14.38 6.88
CA GLU A 163 -13.84 13.62 7.80
C GLU A 163 -13.36 12.35 7.13
N ILE A 164 -12.20 11.87 7.56
CA ILE A 164 -11.63 10.57 7.19
C ILE A 164 -11.31 9.83 8.47
N THR A 165 -11.66 8.55 8.52
CA THR A 165 -11.28 7.67 9.63
C THR A 165 -10.64 6.40 9.06
N LEU A 166 -9.42 6.10 9.48
CA LEU A 166 -8.71 4.87 9.18
C LEU A 166 -8.53 4.07 10.47
N LEU A 167 -9.04 2.84 10.51
CA LEU A 167 -8.83 1.90 11.61
C LEU A 167 -7.72 0.93 11.19
N LEU A 168 -6.54 1.06 11.78
CA LEU A 168 -5.34 0.32 11.38
C LEU A 168 -5.39 -1.13 11.84
N ASP A 169 -6.09 -1.39 12.93
CA ASP A 169 -6.39 -2.73 13.43
C ASP A 169 -7.87 -3.06 13.23
N LYS A 170 -8.22 -3.46 12.02
CA LYS A 170 -9.60 -3.76 11.62
C LYS A 170 -10.21 -4.92 12.43
N TYR A 171 -9.39 -5.83 12.93
CA TYR A 171 -9.85 -7.08 13.54
C TYR A 171 -9.65 -7.13 15.06
N ASN A 172 -9.29 -6.01 15.71
CA ASN A 172 -8.98 -5.94 17.14
C ASN A 172 -7.99 -7.03 17.61
N THR A 173 -7.11 -7.47 16.72
CA THR A 173 -5.93 -8.21 17.12
C THR A 173 -4.99 -7.27 17.84
N GLU A 174 -4.08 -7.73 18.65
CA GLU A 174 -3.17 -6.90 19.45
C GLU A 174 -2.63 -5.71 18.66
N PRO A 175 -2.58 -4.48 19.24
CA PRO A 175 -2.16 -3.28 18.52
C PRO A 175 -0.77 -3.48 17.94
N LEU A 176 -0.68 -3.63 16.61
CA LEU A 176 0.57 -3.93 15.91
C LEU A 176 1.36 -2.66 15.61
N TRP A 177 0.70 -1.50 15.59
CA TRP A 177 1.26 -0.32 14.96
C TRP A 177 1.61 0.76 15.98
N GLY A 178 0.69 1.18 16.82
CA GLY A 178 0.91 2.18 17.87
C GLY A 178 1.52 3.46 17.31
N GLU A 179 0.87 4.08 16.33
CA GLU A 179 1.40 5.23 15.61
C GLU A 179 1.56 6.44 16.52
N THR A 180 2.69 7.11 16.46
CA THR A 180 2.97 8.33 17.22
C THR A 180 3.15 9.55 16.34
N SER A 181 3.29 9.36 15.02
CA SER A 181 3.42 10.41 14.03
C SER A 181 2.53 10.10 12.83
N VAL A 182 1.69 11.06 12.45
CA VAL A 182 0.88 11.01 11.24
C VAL A 182 1.27 12.18 10.36
N ARG A 183 1.68 11.88 9.13
CA ARG A 183 1.98 12.89 8.12
C ARG A 183 0.95 12.80 7.00
N LEU A 184 0.27 13.90 6.75
CA LEU A 184 -0.74 14.02 5.71
C LEU A 184 -0.17 14.81 4.54
N PHE A 185 0.09 14.13 3.44
CA PHE A 185 0.48 14.75 2.18
C PHE A 185 -0.75 15.33 1.50
N GLY A 186 -0.68 16.62 1.22
CA GLY A 186 -1.79 17.33 0.64
C GLY A 186 -1.61 18.84 0.72
N PHE A 187 -2.47 19.53 0.01
CA PHE A 187 -2.41 20.97 -0.12
C PHE A 187 -3.82 21.56 -0.20
N SER A 188 -3.93 22.83 0.19
CA SER A 188 -5.13 23.63 0.03
C SER A 188 -4.92 24.67 -1.07
N ASP A 189 -5.99 25.01 -1.79
CA ASP A 189 -6.02 26.10 -2.75
C ASP A 189 -5.94 27.48 -2.05
N SER A 190 -6.23 27.51 -0.74
CA SER A 190 -6.11 28.70 0.11
C SER A 190 -5.66 28.35 1.52
N ASN A 191 -5.27 29.32 2.33
CA ASN A 191 -4.92 29.14 3.73
C ASN A 191 -6.15 28.92 4.65
N ASP A 192 -7.36 28.94 4.10
CA ASP A 192 -8.60 28.90 4.87
C ASP A 192 -8.98 27.51 5.35
N VAL A 193 -8.37 26.45 4.80
CA VAL A 193 -8.65 25.05 5.18
C VAL A 193 -7.41 24.39 5.73
N LYS A 194 -7.48 23.93 6.97
CA LYS A 194 -6.38 23.20 7.64
C LYS A 194 -6.86 21.85 8.15
N PRO A 195 -6.13 20.77 7.90
CA PRO A 195 -6.42 19.48 8.48
C PRO A 195 -6.04 19.46 9.97
N VAL A 196 -6.81 18.73 10.76
CA VAL A 196 -6.53 18.42 12.16
C VAL A 196 -6.62 16.91 12.40
N LEU A 197 -5.77 16.38 13.25
CA LEU A 197 -5.87 15.01 13.74
C LEU A 197 -6.76 15.01 14.98
N ARG A 198 -7.81 14.17 14.98
CA ARG A 198 -8.71 14.06 16.13
C ARG A 198 -8.31 12.88 17.01
N ILE A 199 -8.04 13.17 18.29
CA ILE A 199 -7.68 12.18 19.31
C ILE A 199 -8.57 12.43 20.51
N ASP A 200 -9.33 11.41 20.92
CA ASP A 200 -10.25 11.50 22.08
C ASP A 200 -11.16 12.74 22.03
N SER A 201 -11.73 13.03 20.85
CA SER A 201 -12.57 14.20 20.57
C SER A 201 -11.86 15.57 20.61
N MET A 202 -10.54 15.60 20.82
CA MET A 202 -9.73 16.81 20.74
C MET A 202 -9.09 16.95 19.36
N ASP A 203 -9.08 18.17 18.84
CA ASP A 203 -8.40 18.50 17.59
C ASP A 203 -6.92 18.84 17.87
N VAL A 204 -6.02 18.02 17.36
CA VAL A 204 -4.58 18.26 17.39
C VAL A 204 -4.19 18.95 16.07
N PRO A 205 -3.71 20.20 16.11
CA PRO A 205 -3.30 20.91 14.89
C PRO A 205 -2.03 20.32 14.32
N GLY A 206 -1.95 20.26 12.99
CA GLY A 206 -0.74 19.86 12.29
C GLY A 206 0.23 21.02 12.05
N THR A 207 1.53 20.73 12.10
CA THR A 207 2.57 21.65 11.66
C THR A 207 2.78 21.46 10.15
N PHE A 208 2.70 22.51 9.37
CA PHE A 208 2.93 22.46 7.93
C PHE A 208 4.43 22.42 7.64
N ASP A 209 4.86 21.40 6.93
CA ASP A 209 6.22 21.24 6.40
C ASP A 209 6.21 21.63 4.91
N SER A 210 6.76 22.80 4.60
CA SER A 210 6.82 23.33 3.23
C SER A 210 7.73 22.52 2.29
N THR A 211 8.73 21.83 2.86
CA THR A 211 9.67 21.02 2.07
C THR A 211 8.98 19.81 1.45
N SER A 212 8.19 19.10 2.24
CA SER A 212 7.44 17.93 1.79
C SER A 212 6.01 18.25 1.33
N GLN A 213 5.54 19.50 1.54
CA GLN A 213 4.13 19.90 1.36
C GLN A 213 3.16 18.97 2.09
N SER A 214 3.37 18.83 3.38
CA SER A 214 2.57 17.95 4.23
C SER A 214 2.32 18.57 5.60
N TYR A 215 1.29 18.09 6.26
CA TYR A 215 1.00 18.42 7.65
C TYR A 215 1.48 17.29 8.55
N VAL A 216 2.23 17.62 9.59
CA VAL A 216 2.77 16.69 10.57
C VAL A 216 1.98 16.80 11.85
N PHE A 217 1.45 15.68 12.32
CA PHE A 217 0.76 15.55 13.59
C PHE A 217 1.54 14.61 14.49
N LEU A 218 1.83 15.04 15.70
CA LEU A 218 2.44 14.20 16.73
C LEU A 218 1.35 13.79 17.71
N SER A 219 1.17 12.50 17.89
CA SER A 219 0.23 12.00 18.88
C SER A 219 0.88 11.92 20.26
N PRO A 220 0.22 12.41 21.34
CA PRO A 220 0.75 12.33 22.69
C PRO A 220 0.80 10.88 23.23
N ARG A 221 0.13 9.96 22.58
CA ARG A 221 0.11 8.51 22.87
C ARG A 221 0.06 7.70 21.59
N PRO A 222 0.44 6.43 21.62
CA PRO A 222 0.23 5.54 20.47
C PRO A 222 -1.24 5.45 20.07
N ILE A 223 -1.53 5.50 18.77
CA ILE A 223 -2.88 5.39 18.19
C ILE A 223 -2.92 4.35 17.08
N ASP A 224 -4.04 3.64 16.98
CA ASP A 224 -4.38 2.72 15.90
C ASP A 224 -5.58 3.22 15.06
N THR A 225 -6.10 4.40 15.43
CA THR A 225 -7.15 5.10 14.69
C THR A 225 -6.66 6.46 14.26
N ILE A 226 -6.65 6.71 12.96
CA ILE A 226 -6.30 8.01 12.37
C ILE A 226 -7.60 8.67 11.93
N GLN A 227 -8.01 9.70 12.65
CA GLN A 227 -9.20 10.49 12.30
C GLN A 227 -8.78 11.90 11.90
N ILE A 228 -8.98 12.26 10.63
CA ILE A 228 -8.66 13.58 10.08
C ILE A 228 -9.96 14.34 9.85
N ALA A 229 -10.04 15.54 10.40
CA ALA A 229 -11.09 16.51 10.12
C ALA A 229 -10.46 17.77 9.51
N PHE A 230 -11.30 18.67 9.00
CA PHE A 230 -10.86 19.92 8.39
C PHE A 230 -11.46 21.09 9.12
N ARG A 231 -10.63 22.12 9.40
CA ARG A 231 -11.05 23.36 10.05
C ARG A 231 -10.89 24.49 9.08
N TRP A 232 -11.89 25.34 9.02
CA TRP A 232 -11.96 26.51 8.18
C TRP A 232 -11.60 27.74 9.01
N ALA A 233 -10.82 28.66 8.46
CA ALA A 233 -10.36 29.85 9.17
C ALA A 233 -11.53 30.78 9.55
N ASP A 234 -12.60 30.79 8.76
CA ASP A 234 -13.79 31.60 8.96
C ASP A 234 -15.00 30.69 9.22
N THR A 235 -15.50 30.73 10.47
CA THR A 235 -16.67 29.94 10.89
C THR A 235 -17.95 30.38 10.18
N THR A 236 -18.08 31.67 9.81
CA THR A 236 -19.22 32.19 9.06
C THR A 236 -19.27 31.60 7.67
N LYS A 237 -18.15 31.62 6.95
CA LYS A 237 -18.01 30.96 5.66
C LYS A 237 -18.24 29.44 5.73
N GLN A 238 -17.82 28.81 6.84
CA GLN A 238 -18.06 27.40 7.09
C GLN A 238 -19.56 27.08 7.15
N ALA A 239 -20.34 27.90 7.88
CA ALA A 239 -21.78 27.75 8.00
C ALA A 239 -22.50 27.98 6.65
N GLU A 240 -22.12 28.99 5.89
CA GLU A 240 -22.67 29.28 4.56
C GLU A 240 -22.38 28.15 3.58
N VAL A 241 -21.14 27.63 3.55
CA VAL A 241 -20.75 26.49 2.71
C VAL A 241 -21.50 25.23 3.11
N ALA A 242 -21.67 24.96 4.42
CA ALA A 242 -22.43 23.83 4.91
C ALA A 242 -23.91 23.91 4.49
N ALA A 243 -24.53 25.09 4.62
CA ALA A 243 -25.90 25.33 4.19
C ALA A 243 -26.08 25.12 2.69
N PHE A 244 -25.18 25.65 1.86
CA PHE A 244 -25.22 25.48 0.41
C PHE A 244 -25.05 24.01 -0.03
N ILE A 245 -24.12 23.27 0.59
CA ILE A 245 -23.91 21.86 0.28
C ILE A 245 -25.17 21.06 0.63
N THR A 246 -25.81 21.35 1.75
CA THR A 246 -27.06 20.70 2.15
C THR A 246 -28.16 20.95 1.14
N ASP A 247 -28.31 22.18 0.66
CA ASP A 247 -29.29 22.57 -0.37
C ASP A 247 -28.98 21.89 -1.73
N SER A 248 -27.71 21.85 -2.13
CA SER A 248 -27.27 21.17 -3.34
C SER A 248 -27.54 19.67 -3.30
N LEU A 249 -27.22 18.99 -2.18
CA LEU A 249 -27.52 17.56 -2.01
C LEU A 249 -29.02 17.27 -2.00
N PHE A 250 -29.81 18.15 -1.41
CA PHE A 250 -31.26 18.03 -1.45
C PHE A 250 -31.78 18.15 -2.88
N LYS A 251 -31.31 19.14 -3.65
CA LYS A 251 -31.65 19.31 -5.06
C LYS A 251 -31.23 18.10 -5.91
N ASP A 252 -30.02 17.58 -5.71
CA ASP A 252 -29.55 16.37 -6.40
C ASP A 252 -30.36 15.13 -6.02
N SER A 253 -30.77 14.99 -4.75
CA SER A 253 -31.59 13.87 -4.31
C SER A 253 -33.01 13.94 -4.90
N VAL A 254 -33.61 15.13 -4.97
CA VAL A 254 -34.89 15.36 -5.61
C VAL A 254 -34.80 15.07 -7.12
N ALA A 255 -33.76 15.57 -7.82
CA ALA A 255 -33.57 15.32 -9.25
C ALA A 255 -33.36 13.83 -9.56
N ARG A 256 -32.67 13.07 -8.69
CA ARG A 256 -32.54 11.61 -8.81
C ARG A 256 -33.86 10.89 -8.55
N ALA A 257 -34.62 11.32 -7.56
CA ALA A 257 -35.94 10.75 -7.28
C ALA A 257 -36.90 10.99 -8.46
N ASP A 258 -36.91 12.19 -9.05
CA ASP A 258 -37.68 12.51 -10.23
C ASP A 258 -37.22 11.71 -11.47
N SER A 259 -35.93 11.49 -11.64
CA SER A 259 -35.37 10.66 -12.71
C SER A 259 -35.78 9.20 -12.54
N LEU A 260 -35.72 8.65 -11.33
CA LEU A 260 -36.15 7.30 -11.01
C LEU A 260 -37.66 7.14 -11.19
N ALA A 261 -38.45 8.14 -10.82
CA ALA A 261 -39.91 8.16 -11.07
C ALA A 261 -40.24 8.13 -12.57
N ARG A 262 -39.54 8.92 -13.39
CA ARG A 262 -39.70 8.91 -14.86
C ARG A 262 -39.30 7.58 -15.50
N VAL A 263 -38.22 6.96 -15.01
CA VAL A 263 -37.78 5.62 -15.44
C VAL A 263 -38.83 4.58 -15.04
N ALA A 264 -39.36 4.66 -13.82
CA ALA A 264 -40.44 3.78 -13.37
C ALA A 264 -41.71 3.96 -14.17
N ASP A 265 -42.08 5.19 -14.53
CA ASP A 265 -43.24 5.49 -15.41
C ASP A 265 -43.00 5.01 -16.85
N SER A 266 -41.77 5.15 -17.37
CA SER A 266 -41.41 4.61 -18.69
C SER A 266 -41.51 3.08 -18.71
N LEU A 267 -41.02 2.41 -17.65
CA LEU A 267 -41.14 0.95 -17.51
C LEU A 267 -42.60 0.48 -17.28
N ARG A 268 -43.43 1.33 -16.67
CA ARG A 268 -44.88 1.07 -16.56
C ARG A 268 -45.61 1.17 -17.88
N LEU A 269 -45.19 2.07 -18.76
CA LEU A 269 -45.78 2.21 -20.10
C LEU A 269 -45.45 1.04 -21.03
N ASP A 270 -44.29 0.42 -20.86
CA ASP A 270 -43.87 -0.78 -21.63
C ASP A 270 -44.50 -2.08 -21.10
N SER A 271 -45.05 -2.10 -19.90
CA SER A 271 -45.72 -3.27 -19.30
C SER A 271 -47.23 -3.16 -19.28
N LEU A 272 -47.80 -2.67 -20.37
CA LEU A 272 -49.27 -2.64 -20.53
C LEU A 272 -49.84 -4.05 -20.66
N GLY A 273 -50.28 -4.57 -19.52
CA GLY A 273 -51.11 -5.75 -19.44
C GLY A 273 -51.07 -6.42 -18.09
N LEU A 274 -51.92 -5.98 -17.17
CA LEU A 274 -52.24 -6.63 -15.90
C LEU A 274 -51.56 -6.12 -14.63
N LEU A 275 -52.18 -5.15 -13.97
CA LEU A 275 -52.28 -5.17 -12.49
C LEU A 275 -53.56 -4.42 -12.03
N PRO A 276 -54.22 -4.91 -10.96
CA PRO A 276 -55.41 -4.27 -10.38
C PRO A 276 -55.02 -3.13 -9.43
N SER A 277 -55.94 -2.18 -9.38
CA SER A 277 -55.93 -0.97 -8.56
C SER A 277 -55.83 -1.19 -7.06
N SER A 278 -55.28 -0.16 -6.43
CA SER A 278 -55.42 0.26 -5.04
C SER A 278 -54.40 -0.22 -4.00
N SER A 279 -53.56 0.71 -3.58
CA SER A 279 -53.57 1.14 -2.16
C SER A 279 -52.71 2.40 -1.99
N SER A 280 -53.34 3.40 -1.46
CA SER A 280 -52.79 4.70 -1.03
C SER A 280 -51.77 4.50 0.09
N VAL A 281 -50.56 4.98 -0.11
CA VAL A 281 -49.56 5.12 0.97
C VAL A 281 -49.55 6.57 1.41
N SER A 282 -50.06 6.80 2.62
CA SER A 282 -49.96 8.05 3.33
C SER A 282 -48.53 8.28 3.82
N ILE A 283 -47.92 9.38 3.39
CA ILE A 283 -46.62 9.83 3.87
C ILE A 283 -46.82 10.46 5.26
N THR A 284 -46.44 9.77 6.32
CA THR A 284 -46.26 10.37 7.64
C THR A 284 -44.80 10.80 7.80
N ASN A 285 -44.63 12.11 8.04
CA ASN A 285 -43.34 12.73 8.37
C ASN A 285 -42.82 12.19 9.71
N ASN A 286 -41.96 11.22 9.68
CA ASN A 286 -41.04 10.87 10.74
C ASN A 286 -39.71 10.45 10.15
N ALA A 287 -38.88 11.46 9.84
CA ALA A 287 -37.53 11.27 9.39
C ALA A 287 -36.64 10.85 10.57
N LYS A 288 -36.49 9.56 10.80
CA LYS A 288 -35.27 9.00 11.40
C LYS A 288 -34.27 8.77 10.27
N PRO A 289 -32.98 9.02 10.49
CA PRO A 289 -31.99 8.85 9.42
C PRO A 289 -31.84 7.36 9.10
N VAL A 290 -32.42 6.95 7.98
CA VAL A 290 -32.15 5.64 7.35
C VAL A 290 -30.86 5.79 6.55
N LEU A 291 -29.73 5.79 7.22
CA LEU A 291 -28.42 5.78 6.58
C LEU A 291 -27.59 4.54 6.94
N ASP A 292 -28.12 3.64 7.79
CA ASP A 292 -27.36 2.50 8.31
C ASP A 292 -27.74 1.12 7.76
N THR A 293 -28.65 1.03 6.77
CA THR A 293 -29.12 -0.30 6.34
C THR A 293 -29.05 -0.58 4.84
N MET A 294 -28.37 0.25 4.03
CA MET A 294 -28.24 -0.03 2.59
C MET A 294 -26.85 -0.51 2.13
N PHE A 295 -25.95 -0.83 3.03
CA PHE A 295 -24.64 -1.42 2.71
C PHE A 295 -24.29 -2.57 3.66
N GLN A 296 -25.24 -3.42 3.97
CA GLN A 296 -24.95 -4.71 4.55
C GLN A 296 -24.95 -5.76 3.46
N ASP A 297 -23.76 -6.08 3.04
CA ASP A 297 -23.21 -7.38 2.68
C ASP A 297 -24.09 -8.37 1.88
N ASP A 298 -23.91 -8.32 0.56
CA ASP A 298 -24.04 -9.53 -0.27
C ASP A 298 -22.74 -9.85 -1.05
N CYS A 299 -21.61 -9.30 -0.62
CA CYS A 299 -20.27 -9.69 -1.11
C CYS A 299 -19.52 -10.41 -0.01
N GLY A 300 -19.87 -11.68 0.23
CA GLY A 300 -19.18 -12.58 1.18
C GLY A 300 -17.75 -12.94 0.78
N ASP A 301 -17.21 -12.35 -0.28
CA ASP A 301 -15.81 -12.44 -0.69
C ASP A 301 -15.33 -11.04 -1.10
N VAL A 302 -14.46 -10.44 -0.30
CA VAL A 302 -13.90 -9.09 -0.46
C VAL A 302 -13.21 -8.87 -1.84
N LEU A 303 -13.18 -9.89 -2.69
CA LEU A 303 -12.49 -9.94 -3.96
C LEU A 303 -13.39 -10.34 -5.15
N ASP A 304 -14.70 -10.24 -5.06
CA ASP A 304 -15.55 -10.47 -6.23
C ASP A 304 -15.37 -9.34 -7.25
N THR A 305 -14.78 -9.67 -8.41
CA THR A 305 -14.55 -8.74 -9.52
C THR A 305 -15.84 -8.22 -10.16
N ASN A 306 -17.00 -8.82 -9.90
CA ASN A 306 -18.28 -8.28 -10.35
C ASN A 306 -18.72 -7.05 -9.55
N CYS A 307 -18.24 -6.90 -8.32
CA CYS A 307 -18.36 -5.64 -7.56
C CYS A 307 -17.37 -4.57 -8.06
N LEU A 308 -16.28 -4.96 -8.76
CA LEU A 308 -15.26 -4.06 -9.26
C LEU A 308 -15.62 -3.38 -10.58
N ASN A 309 -16.49 -4.00 -11.39
CA ASN A 309 -16.84 -3.57 -12.74
C ASN A 309 -18.22 -2.92 -12.87
N ARG A 310 -18.88 -2.60 -11.77
CA ARG A 310 -19.96 -1.61 -11.81
C ARG A 310 -19.36 -0.20 -11.80
N GLU A 311 -18.52 0.11 -12.79
CA GLU A 311 -18.55 1.42 -13.41
C GLU A 311 -19.90 1.45 -14.15
N GLU A 312 -20.90 2.03 -13.52
CA GLU A 312 -22.13 2.39 -14.21
C GLU A 312 -21.74 3.16 -15.46
N ASP A 313 -22.20 2.66 -16.59
CA ASP A 313 -22.20 3.36 -17.87
C ASP A 313 -23.16 4.56 -17.73
N ASN A 314 -22.72 5.57 -16.97
CA ASN A 314 -23.38 6.86 -16.85
C ASN A 314 -23.11 7.65 -18.13
N ARG A 315 -23.64 7.16 -19.25
CA ARG A 315 -23.92 8.01 -20.41
C ARG A 315 -25.09 8.90 -20.03
N ILE A 316 -24.78 10.06 -19.49
CA ILE A 316 -25.72 11.17 -19.43
C ILE A 316 -26.07 11.51 -20.90
N PRO A 317 -27.36 11.49 -21.30
CA PRO A 317 -27.75 11.94 -22.64
C PRO A 317 -27.18 13.35 -22.89
N THR A 318 -26.64 13.56 -24.07
CA THR A 318 -25.90 14.78 -24.49
C THR A 318 -26.73 16.07 -24.36
N GLU A 319 -28.04 15.98 -24.17
CA GLU A 319 -28.95 17.13 -24.01
C GLU A 319 -28.90 17.76 -22.60
N MET A 320 -28.42 17.05 -21.56
CA MET A 320 -28.28 17.62 -20.22
C MET A 320 -26.96 18.34 -19.98
N ALA A 321 -25.98 18.20 -20.87
CA ALA A 321 -24.70 18.89 -20.77
C ALA A 321 -24.81 20.40 -21.13
N ALA A 322 -25.78 20.77 -21.96
CA ALA A 322 -25.93 22.16 -22.44
C ALA A 322 -26.56 23.12 -21.40
N GLN A 323 -27.16 22.61 -20.31
CA GLN A 323 -27.78 23.44 -19.27
C GLN A 323 -26.87 23.70 -18.05
N LYS A 324 -25.66 23.14 -18.02
CA LYS A 324 -24.73 23.28 -16.91
C LYS A 324 -23.90 24.59 -16.94
N ASP A 325 -23.83 25.24 -18.09
CA ASP A 325 -22.93 26.39 -18.30
C ASP A 325 -23.52 27.76 -17.91
N SER A 326 -24.81 27.84 -17.52
CA SER A 326 -25.44 29.13 -17.25
C SER A 326 -25.63 29.52 -15.78
N ILE A 327 -25.17 28.68 -14.81
CA ILE A 327 -25.30 28.97 -13.38
C ILE A 327 -23.93 29.16 -12.68
N VAL A 328 -22.82 29.12 -13.42
CA VAL A 328 -21.47 29.04 -12.81
C VAL A 328 -20.90 30.40 -12.39
N ASP A 329 -21.50 31.52 -12.76
CA ASP A 329 -20.79 32.81 -12.70
C ASP A 329 -20.96 33.69 -11.44
N THR A 330 -21.55 33.21 -10.36
CA THR A 330 -21.76 34.08 -9.16
C THR A 330 -21.29 33.50 -7.82
N VAL A 331 -20.78 32.27 -7.76
CA VAL A 331 -20.28 31.71 -6.50
C VAL A 331 -18.76 31.81 -6.45
N PRO A 332 -18.16 32.54 -5.48
CA PRO A 332 -16.71 32.60 -5.38
C PRO A 332 -16.11 31.19 -5.28
N PRO A 333 -14.93 30.96 -5.89
CA PRO A 333 -14.27 29.65 -5.84
C PRO A 333 -14.08 29.23 -4.39
N ARG A 334 -14.63 28.07 -4.04
CA ARG A 334 -14.59 27.56 -2.67
C ARG A 334 -13.20 27.01 -2.36
N PRO A 335 -12.68 27.29 -1.16
CA PRO A 335 -11.45 26.65 -0.72
C PRO A 335 -11.57 25.14 -0.79
N ARG A 336 -10.53 24.50 -1.30
CA ARG A 336 -10.48 23.05 -1.48
C ARG A 336 -9.21 22.49 -0.85
N PHE A 337 -9.35 21.37 -0.17
CA PHE A 337 -8.20 20.59 0.28
C PHE A 337 -8.07 19.33 -0.56
N THR A 338 -6.86 19.07 -1.08
CA THR A 338 -6.52 17.86 -1.84
C THR A 338 -5.55 17.02 -1.02
N LEU A 339 -5.88 15.75 -0.81
CA LEU A 339 -5.10 14.76 -0.10
C LEU A 339 -4.55 13.73 -1.08
N THR A 340 -3.24 13.47 -1.03
CA THR A 340 -2.52 12.51 -1.88
C THR A 340 -2.02 11.28 -1.12
N GLY A 341 -1.88 11.37 0.22
CA GLY A 341 -1.46 10.24 1.03
C GLY A 341 -1.38 10.58 2.52
N ILE A 342 -1.37 9.54 3.33
CA ILE A 342 -1.16 9.61 4.77
C ILE A 342 -0.03 8.64 5.11
N LEU A 343 1.03 9.11 5.78
CA LEU A 343 2.10 8.27 6.27
C LEU A 343 1.99 8.16 7.80
N ALA A 344 1.83 6.96 8.28
CA ALA A 344 1.74 6.64 9.69
C ALA A 344 3.01 5.91 10.15
N GLU A 345 3.68 6.45 11.16
CA GLU A 345 4.92 5.92 11.70
C GLU A 345 4.92 6.02 13.24
N ASN A 346 5.66 5.14 13.86
CA ASN A 346 6.02 5.24 15.28
C ASN A 346 7.51 5.54 15.44
N ASN A 347 8.00 5.72 16.68
CA ASN A 347 9.40 6.03 16.95
C ASN A 347 10.26 4.80 17.20
N ALA A 348 9.68 3.59 17.18
CA ALA A 348 10.43 2.35 17.40
C ALA A 348 11.37 2.03 16.23
N PRO A 349 12.50 1.37 16.49
CA PRO A 349 13.24 0.68 15.43
C PRO A 349 12.36 -0.39 14.79
N GLY A 350 12.45 -0.55 13.47
CA GLY A 350 11.61 -1.56 12.80
C GLY A 350 11.47 -1.37 11.32
N ILE A 351 10.59 -2.14 10.74
CA ILE A 351 10.25 -2.10 9.30
C ILE A 351 8.97 -1.31 9.10
N THR A 352 8.98 -0.46 8.07
CA THR A 352 7.78 0.12 7.47
C THR A 352 7.60 -0.49 6.09
N TYR A 353 6.50 -1.23 5.88
CA TYR A 353 6.20 -1.86 4.60
C TYR A 353 4.97 -1.21 3.97
N THR A 354 5.21 -0.42 2.95
CA THR A 354 4.17 0.31 2.20
C THR A 354 3.82 -0.41 0.91
N ASN A 355 2.54 -0.63 0.65
CA ASN A 355 2.05 -1.04 -0.65
C ASN A 355 1.42 0.13 -1.41
N VAL A 356 1.72 0.21 -2.69
CA VAL A 356 1.14 1.15 -3.65
C VAL A 356 0.49 0.33 -4.75
N GLY A 357 -0.83 0.29 -4.77
CA GLY A 357 -1.58 -0.51 -5.75
C GLY A 357 -2.79 0.24 -6.28
N ILE A 358 -2.89 0.34 -7.62
CA ILE A 358 -4.06 0.90 -8.30
C ILE A 358 -4.56 -0.09 -9.34
N ASN A 359 -5.86 -0.44 -9.26
CA ASN A 359 -6.49 -1.33 -10.23
C ASN A 359 -6.30 -0.80 -11.66
N GLY A 360 -5.79 -1.66 -12.53
CA GLY A 360 -5.54 -1.33 -13.93
C GLY A 360 -4.25 -0.55 -14.21
N ALA A 361 -3.45 -0.23 -13.19
CA ALA A 361 -2.22 0.53 -13.37
C ALA A 361 -1.21 -0.18 -14.27
N LYS A 362 -0.57 0.60 -15.12
CA LYS A 362 0.59 0.30 -15.96
C LYS A 362 1.78 1.12 -15.50
N VAL A 363 2.99 0.75 -15.92
CA VAL A 363 4.22 1.47 -15.55
C VAL A 363 4.14 2.96 -15.89
N GLN A 364 3.68 3.31 -17.08
CA GLN A 364 3.52 4.70 -17.54
C GLN A 364 2.59 5.56 -16.67
N ASN A 365 1.67 4.94 -15.91
CA ASN A 365 0.77 5.69 -15.04
C ASN A 365 1.49 6.40 -13.88
N TYR A 366 2.78 6.09 -13.66
CA TYR A 366 3.62 6.76 -12.66
C TYR A 366 4.60 7.77 -13.28
N PHE A 367 4.40 8.21 -14.51
CA PHE A 367 5.21 9.27 -15.14
C PHE A 367 4.92 10.66 -14.57
N GLU A 368 5.82 11.60 -14.82
CA GLU A 368 5.77 12.95 -14.23
C GLU A 368 4.49 13.70 -14.61
N GLU A 369 4.05 13.57 -15.86
CA GLU A 369 2.84 14.21 -16.37
C GLU A 369 1.57 13.71 -15.64
N ILE A 370 1.61 12.50 -15.10
CA ILE A 370 0.48 11.84 -14.42
C ILE A 370 0.60 11.99 -12.91
N CYS A 371 1.80 11.78 -12.35
CA CYS A 371 2.07 11.84 -10.92
C CYS A 371 3.14 12.90 -10.60
N PRO A 372 2.85 14.20 -10.72
CA PRO A 372 3.84 15.28 -10.56
C PRO A 372 4.40 15.40 -9.14
N LEU A 373 3.70 14.90 -8.11
CA LEU A 373 4.16 14.95 -6.73
C LEU A 373 4.94 13.68 -6.31
N PHE A 374 5.13 12.72 -7.23
CA PHE A 374 5.76 11.43 -6.94
C PHE A 374 7.15 11.59 -6.30
N GLU A 375 8.08 12.34 -6.94
CA GLU A 375 9.43 12.54 -6.42
C GLU A 375 9.42 13.28 -5.08
N LYS A 376 8.50 14.21 -4.91
CA LYS A 376 8.40 15.00 -3.68
C LYS A 376 8.06 14.11 -2.47
N GLU A 377 7.04 13.29 -2.60
CA GLU A 377 6.64 12.33 -1.56
C GLU A 377 7.68 11.23 -1.38
N MET A 378 8.25 10.74 -2.48
CA MET A 378 9.33 9.75 -2.48
C MET A 378 10.60 10.28 -1.81
N SER A 379 10.96 11.56 -2.00
CA SER A 379 12.13 12.18 -1.38
C SER A 379 12.04 12.25 0.14
N TYR A 380 10.82 12.28 0.69
CA TYR A 380 10.57 12.18 2.11
C TYR A 380 10.63 10.71 2.59
N TYR A 381 9.96 9.81 1.90
CA TYR A 381 9.87 8.41 2.30
C TYR A 381 11.22 7.69 2.18
N LYS A 382 11.94 7.90 1.09
CA LYS A 382 13.28 7.34 0.81
C LYS A 382 13.35 5.84 1.11
N PRO A 383 12.70 5.00 0.32
CA PRO A 383 12.69 3.57 0.54
C PRO A 383 14.10 2.97 0.41
N ASP A 384 14.41 1.99 1.25
CA ASP A 384 15.63 1.20 1.18
C ASP A 384 15.52 0.09 0.14
N LEU A 385 14.31 -0.42 -0.03
CA LEU A 385 13.96 -1.43 -1.03
C LEU A 385 12.66 -1.03 -1.74
N VAL A 386 12.66 -1.09 -3.06
CA VAL A 386 11.45 -1.03 -3.89
C VAL A 386 11.24 -2.37 -4.58
N ILE A 387 10.03 -2.93 -4.41
CA ILE A 387 9.58 -4.14 -5.07
C ILE A 387 8.59 -3.72 -6.16
N PHE A 388 8.86 -4.11 -7.40
CA PHE A 388 7.98 -3.84 -8.53
C PHE A 388 7.16 -5.09 -8.87
N ALA A 389 5.85 -5.03 -8.65
CA ALA A 389 4.84 -6.02 -9.04
C ALA A 389 3.84 -5.43 -10.04
N ILE A 390 4.30 -4.50 -10.88
CA ILE A 390 3.52 -3.84 -11.93
C ILE A 390 3.99 -4.33 -13.31
N GLY A 391 3.05 -4.56 -14.26
CA GLY A 391 3.41 -5.05 -15.59
C GLY A 391 2.38 -6.01 -16.19
N ILE A 392 1.51 -6.60 -15.38
CA ILE A 392 0.49 -7.53 -15.90
C ILE A 392 -0.51 -6.82 -16.83
N ASN A 393 -0.89 -5.57 -16.53
CA ASN A 393 -1.76 -4.76 -17.39
C ASN A 393 -1.05 -4.24 -18.64
N ASP A 394 0.28 -4.06 -18.56
CA ASP A 394 1.12 -3.69 -19.71
C ASP A 394 1.18 -4.85 -20.69
N ALA A 395 1.41 -6.08 -20.19
CA ALA A 395 1.49 -7.29 -20.99
C ALA A 395 0.12 -7.81 -21.46
N ASN A 396 -0.99 -7.46 -20.80
CA ASN A 396 -2.33 -7.96 -21.16
C ASN A 396 -2.94 -7.21 -22.36
N VAL A 397 -2.19 -7.19 -23.45
CA VAL A 397 -2.54 -6.57 -24.74
C VAL A 397 -2.33 -7.59 -25.85
N GLU A 398 -2.89 -7.35 -27.04
CA GLU A 398 -2.73 -8.27 -28.16
C GLU A 398 -1.29 -8.32 -28.67
N VAL A 399 -0.68 -7.15 -28.85
CA VAL A 399 0.72 -6.99 -29.26
C VAL A 399 1.45 -6.27 -28.14
N PHE A 400 2.34 -6.98 -27.46
CA PHE A 400 3.15 -6.44 -26.37
C PHE A 400 4.48 -5.92 -26.90
N ASN A 401 4.74 -4.63 -26.68
CA ASN A 401 6.03 -4.02 -27.01
C ASN A 401 6.96 -4.09 -25.79
N ASP A 402 7.77 -5.12 -25.73
CA ASP A 402 8.69 -5.41 -24.65
C ASP A 402 9.81 -4.37 -24.50
N LYS A 403 10.25 -3.76 -25.62
CA LYS A 403 11.23 -2.67 -25.58
C LYS A 403 10.62 -1.42 -24.94
N GLN A 404 9.44 -1.00 -25.38
CA GLN A 404 8.74 0.13 -24.76
C GLN A 404 8.51 -0.10 -23.26
N PHE A 405 8.09 -1.28 -22.87
CA PHE A 405 7.89 -1.66 -21.48
C PHE A 405 9.17 -1.48 -20.63
N ARG A 406 10.34 -1.90 -21.16
CA ARG A 406 11.61 -1.68 -20.48
C ARG A 406 12.00 -0.21 -20.43
N ASP A 407 11.77 0.54 -21.49
CA ASP A 407 12.05 1.98 -21.53
C ASP A 407 11.17 2.76 -20.53
N GLU A 408 9.92 2.34 -20.34
CA GLU A 408 9.00 2.89 -19.34
C GLU A 408 9.49 2.62 -17.90
N TYR A 409 9.96 1.39 -17.64
CA TYR A 409 10.58 1.04 -16.35
C TYR A 409 11.85 1.85 -16.08
N ASP A 410 12.68 2.06 -17.09
CA ASP A 410 13.88 2.89 -16.97
C ASP A 410 13.54 4.32 -16.52
N GLN A 411 12.45 4.88 -17.04
CA GLN A 411 12.00 6.22 -16.64
C GLN A 411 11.55 6.21 -15.17
N LEU A 412 10.73 5.24 -14.75
CA LEU A 412 10.26 5.13 -13.38
C LEU A 412 11.42 4.93 -12.40
N ILE A 413 12.37 4.06 -12.71
CA ILE A 413 13.55 3.80 -11.87
C ILE A 413 14.40 5.06 -11.74
N LYS A 414 14.63 5.81 -12.83
CA LYS A 414 15.37 7.08 -12.80
C LYS A 414 14.68 8.10 -11.89
N ARG A 415 13.35 8.19 -11.91
CA ARG A 415 12.60 9.07 -11.00
C ARG A 415 12.88 8.72 -9.54
N ILE A 416 12.88 7.43 -9.19
CA ILE A 416 13.17 6.97 -7.84
C ILE A 416 14.63 7.26 -7.47
N GLN A 417 15.59 6.91 -8.34
CA GLN A 417 17.01 7.10 -8.08
C GLN A 417 17.41 8.57 -7.94
N LYS A 418 16.72 9.48 -8.62
CA LYS A 418 16.93 10.94 -8.51
C LYS A 418 16.79 11.42 -7.05
N VAL A 419 15.89 10.84 -6.28
CA VAL A 419 15.57 11.27 -4.91
C VAL A 419 15.99 10.25 -3.84
N SER A 420 16.22 8.99 -4.23
CA SER A 420 16.67 7.91 -3.34
C SER A 420 17.70 7.00 -4.06
N PRO A 421 18.93 7.48 -4.25
CA PRO A 421 19.92 6.82 -5.11
C PRO A 421 20.48 5.50 -4.56
N LYS A 422 20.28 5.21 -3.26
CA LYS A 422 20.75 3.98 -2.59
C LYS A 422 19.66 2.90 -2.51
N THR A 423 18.50 3.13 -3.08
CA THR A 423 17.39 2.16 -3.08
C THR A 423 17.76 0.91 -3.86
N ALA A 424 17.60 -0.24 -3.23
CA ALA A 424 17.67 -1.54 -3.89
C ALA A 424 16.35 -1.83 -4.62
N PHE A 425 16.39 -2.63 -5.69
CA PHE A 425 15.21 -2.97 -6.49
C PHE A 425 15.03 -4.48 -6.60
N ILE A 426 13.80 -4.97 -6.45
CA ILE A 426 13.39 -6.32 -6.82
C ILE A 426 12.28 -6.21 -7.86
N PHE A 427 12.39 -6.98 -8.93
CA PHE A 427 11.30 -7.21 -9.88
C PHE A 427 10.59 -8.51 -9.53
N GLU A 428 9.30 -8.41 -9.24
CA GLU A 428 8.40 -9.56 -9.18
C GLU A 428 7.84 -9.79 -10.58
N THR A 429 8.14 -10.94 -11.21
CA THR A 429 7.60 -11.21 -12.55
C THR A 429 6.08 -11.34 -12.50
N ASN A 430 5.40 -11.05 -13.63
CA ASN A 430 3.96 -11.23 -13.70
C ASN A 430 3.60 -12.70 -13.41
N ASN A 431 2.43 -12.94 -12.82
CA ASN A 431 1.88 -14.29 -12.86
C ASN A 431 1.48 -14.69 -14.28
N ASP A 432 1.32 -15.99 -14.53
CA ASP A 432 0.59 -16.46 -15.70
C ASP A 432 -0.82 -15.86 -15.73
N SER A 433 -1.32 -15.58 -16.91
CA SER A 433 -2.65 -15.01 -17.08
C SER A 433 -3.32 -15.44 -18.37
N TYR A 434 -4.63 -15.30 -18.38
CA TYR A 434 -5.45 -15.57 -19.55
C TYR A 434 -6.12 -14.28 -20.03
N ARG A 435 -6.18 -14.08 -21.34
CA ARG A 435 -6.88 -12.97 -21.97
C ARG A 435 -8.30 -13.39 -22.32
N LYS A 436 -9.27 -12.55 -21.94
CA LYS A 436 -10.66 -12.72 -22.36
C LYS A 436 -10.83 -12.28 -23.80
N VAL A 437 -11.17 -13.20 -24.70
CA VAL A 437 -11.39 -12.91 -26.13
C VAL A 437 -12.87 -12.77 -26.49
N ARG A 438 -13.77 -13.47 -25.78
CA ARG A 438 -15.24 -13.38 -25.93
C ARG A 438 -15.90 -13.66 -24.59
N LYS A 439 -17.24 -13.44 -24.50
CA LYS A 439 -18.01 -13.80 -23.31
C LYS A 439 -17.72 -15.25 -22.91
N LYS A 440 -17.16 -15.46 -21.71
CA LYS A 440 -16.77 -16.76 -21.14
C LYS A 440 -15.64 -17.52 -21.87
N LYS A 441 -14.95 -16.92 -22.87
CA LYS A 441 -13.81 -17.56 -23.54
C LYS A 441 -12.51 -16.85 -23.16
N TYR A 442 -11.63 -17.58 -22.49
CA TYR A 442 -10.30 -17.15 -22.10
C TYR A 442 -9.25 -17.96 -22.87
N VAL A 443 -8.17 -17.33 -23.28
CA VAL A 443 -7.03 -17.96 -23.94
C VAL A 443 -5.76 -17.65 -23.17
N GLN A 444 -4.82 -18.60 -23.17
CA GLN A 444 -3.49 -18.37 -22.62
C GLN A 444 -2.84 -17.14 -23.23
N HIS A 445 -2.09 -16.41 -22.41
CA HIS A 445 -1.49 -15.16 -22.83
C HIS A 445 0.04 -15.27 -22.86
N PRO A 446 0.66 -15.53 -24.02
CA PRO A 446 2.11 -15.80 -24.12
C PRO A 446 2.98 -14.58 -23.76
N ASN A 447 2.40 -13.36 -23.74
CA ASN A 447 3.13 -12.15 -23.37
C ASN A 447 3.68 -12.21 -21.93
N GLY A 448 3.16 -13.09 -21.05
CA GLY A 448 3.71 -13.33 -19.73
C GLY A 448 5.17 -13.78 -19.77
N GLU A 449 5.53 -14.68 -20.71
CA GLU A 449 6.93 -15.11 -20.91
C GLU A 449 7.81 -14.00 -21.47
N VAL A 450 7.28 -13.17 -22.37
CA VAL A 450 8.01 -12.04 -22.95
C VAL A 450 8.27 -10.98 -21.86
N ALA A 451 7.26 -10.67 -21.04
CA ALA A 451 7.41 -9.78 -19.90
C ALA A 451 8.41 -10.32 -18.87
N ARG A 452 8.37 -11.64 -18.56
CA ARG A 452 9.35 -12.30 -17.69
C ARG A 452 10.78 -12.04 -18.15
N LYS A 453 11.09 -12.27 -19.45
CA LYS A 453 12.41 -11.98 -20.03
C LYS A 453 12.79 -10.50 -19.87
N SER A 454 11.83 -9.60 -20.06
CA SER A 454 12.04 -8.15 -19.89
C SER A 454 12.42 -7.79 -18.45
N PHE A 455 11.81 -8.42 -17.43
CA PHE A 455 12.18 -8.21 -16.04
C PHE A 455 13.62 -8.67 -15.73
N PHE A 456 14.07 -9.78 -16.30
CA PHE A 456 15.47 -10.22 -16.16
C PHE A 456 16.44 -9.24 -16.85
N MET A 457 16.12 -8.74 -18.04
CA MET A 457 16.93 -7.73 -18.72
C MET A 457 17.00 -6.41 -17.92
N LEU A 458 15.90 -6.00 -17.31
CA LEU A 458 15.86 -4.84 -16.40
C LEU A 458 16.72 -5.08 -15.14
N ALA A 459 16.63 -6.27 -14.57
CA ALA A 459 17.44 -6.64 -13.40
C ALA A 459 18.93 -6.66 -13.71
N GLU A 460 19.33 -7.15 -14.87
CA GLU A 460 20.73 -7.08 -15.32
C GLU A 460 21.19 -5.63 -15.48
N LYS A 461 20.39 -4.79 -16.12
CA LYS A 461 20.70 -3.37 -16.37
C LYS A 461 20.82 -2.57 -15.07
N HIS A 462 19.90 -2.76 -14.14
CA HIS A 462 19.83 -2.00 -12.89
C HIS A 462 20.51 -2.70 -11.70
N LYS A 463 21.15 -3.86 -11.93
CA LYS A 463 21.74 -4.72 -10.89
C LYS A 463 20.75 -5.03 -9.76
N ALA A 464 19.51 -5.33 -10.14
CA ALA A 464 18.40 -5.60 -9.27
C ALA A 464 18.22 -7.11 -9.01
N GLY A 465 17.42 -7.45 -8.00
CA GLY A 465 16.93 -8.81 -7.78
C GLY A 465 15.70 -9.12 -8.64
N VAL A 466 15.46 -10.41 -8.88
CA VAL A 466 14.23 -10.92 -9.51
C VAL A 466 13.63 -12.01 -8.64
N TRP A 467 12.36 -11.88 -8.30
CA TRP A 467 11.54 -12.99 -7.83
C TRP A 467 10.69 -13.51 -9.00
N ASP A 468 11.07 -14.68 -9.51
CA ASP A 468 10.48 -15.23 -10.73
C ASP A 468 9.17 -15.97 -10.45
N LYS A 469 8.17 -15.22 -9.99
CA LYS A 469 6.84 -15.73 -9.68
C LYS A 469 6.24 -16.54 -10.84
N PHE A 470 6.45 -16.10 -12.10
CA PHE A 470 5.94 -16.80 -13.27
C PHE A 470 6.39 -18.26 -13.31
N SER A 471 7.70 -18.50 -13.15
CA SER A 471 8.24 -19.85 -13.17
C SER A 471 7.90 -20.63 -11.90
N ILE A 472 7.98 -20.01 -10.74
CA ILE A 472 7.65 -20.62 -9.44
C ILE A 472 6.23 -21.20 -9.45
N MET A 473 5.25 -20.45 -9.99
CA MET A 473 3.86 -20.90 -10.04
C MET A 473 3.55 -21.93 -11.12
N GLY A 474 4.56 -22.35 -11.92
CA GLY A 474 4.45 -23.41 -12.95
C GLY A 474 4.42 -22.90 -14.39
N GLY A 475 4.78 -21.65 -14.66
CA GLY A 475 4.94 -21.09 -16.01
C GLY A 475 3.62 -20.91 -16.77
N LEU A 476 3.73 -20.88 -18.10
CA LEU A 476 2.59 -20.64 -18.99
C LEU A 476 1.53 -21.75 -18.86
N GLY A 477 0.29 -21.35 -18.60
CA GLY A 477 -0.87 -22.23 -18.41
C GLY A 477 -1.08 -22.66 -16.96
N SER A 478 -0.19 -22.27 -16.04
CA SER A 478 -0.29 -22.63 -14.62
C SER A 478 -1.54 -22.05 -13.95
N MET A 479 -2.02 -20.89 -14.37
CA MET A 479 -3.17 -20.24 -13.76
C MET A 479 -4.46 -21.09 -13.82
N ALA A 480 -4.57 -21.99 -14.81
CA ALA A 480 -5.66 -22.96 -14.84
C ALA A 480 -5.53 -24.04 -13.74
N LYS A 481 -4.30 -24.42 -13.36
CA LYS A 481 -4.05 -25.34 -12.24
C LYS A 481 -4.34 -24.64 -10.90
N TRP A 482 -3.94 -23.37 -10.77
CA TRP A 482 -4.24 -22.55 -9.60
C TRP A 482 -5.76 -22.35 -9.42
N GLU A 483 -6.52 -22.13 -10.52
CA GLU A 483 -7.99 -22.07 -10.47
C GLU A 483 -8.60 -23.40 -10.02
N LYS A 484 -8.13 -24.51 -10.59
CA LYS A 484 -8.60 -25.87 -10.23
C LYS A 484 -8.31 -26.21 -8.77
N ALA A 485 -7.19 -25.73 -8.22
CA ALA A 485 -6.80 -25.90 -6.83
C ALA A 485 -7.51 -24.91 -5.87
N ASP A 486 -8.46 -24.14 -6.35
CA ASP A 486 -9.20 -23.11 -5.58
C ASP A 486 -8.34 -21.95 -5.06
N LEU A 487 -7.16 -21.73 -5.64
CA LEU A 487 -6.22 -20.66 -5.31
C LEU A 487 -6.38 -19.41 -6.18
N ALA A 488 -6.98 -19.56 -7.37
CA ALA A 488 -7.19 -18.45 -8.29
C ALA A 488 -8.67 -18.27 -8.63
N LYS A 489 -9.01 -17.08 -9.14
CA LYS A 489 -10.35 -16.74 -9.59
C LYS A 489 -10.63 -17.30 -10.98
N LYS A 490 -11.91 -17.36 -11.35
CA LYS A 490 -12.37 -17.82 -12.67
C LYS A 490 -11.92 -16.93 -13.83
N ASP A 491 -11.48 -15.69 -13.54
CA ASP A 491 -10.93 -14.79 -14.56
C ASP A 491 -9.53 -15.21 -15.02
N LYS A 492 -8.86 -16.10 -14.28
CA LYS A 492 -7.52 -16.61 -14.54
C LYS A 492 -6.45 -15.51 -14.64
N VAL A 493 -6.63 -14.46 -13.87
CA VAL A 493 -5.70 -13.34 -13.67
C VAL A 493 -5.45 -13.13 -12.19
N HIS A 494 -6.52 -13.04 -11.38
CA HIS A 494 -6.44 -12.75 -9.96
C HIS A 494 -6.48 -14.03 -9.11
N PHE A 495 -5.90 -13.94 -7.92
CA PHE A 495 -5.93 -15.03 -6.95
C PHE A 495 -7.08 -14.85 -5.96
N LYS A 496 -7.47 -15.94 -5.30
CA LYS A 496 -8.25 -15.91 -4.06
C LYS A 496 -7.35 -15.58 -2.88
N THR A 497 -7.93 -15.31 -1.72
CA THR A 497 -7.17 -14.98 -0.49
C THR A 497 -6.10 -16.04 -0.20
N ALA A 498 -6.45 -17.33 -0.26
CA ALA A 498 -5.51 -18.43 -0.03
C ALA A 498 -4.33 -18.40 -1.01
N GLY A 499 -4.58 -18.12 -2.31
CA GLY A 499 -3.52 -18.00 -3.30
C GLY A 499 -2.61 -16.80 -3.07
N TYR A 500 -3.17 -15.65 -2.65
CA TYR A 500 -2.37 -14.49 -2.27
C TYR A 500 -1.54 -14.73 -1.01
N HIS A 501 -2.09 -15.41 0.00
CA HIS A 501 -1.34 -15.78 1.21
C HIS A 501 -0.17 -16.69 0.87
N LEU A 502 -0.42 -17.73 0.06
CA LEU A 502 0.62 -18.64 -0.41
C LEU A 502 1.77 -17.89 -1.11
N LEU A 503 1.45 -16.98 -2.03
CA LEU A 503 2.45 -16.16 -2.71
C LEU A 503 3.18 -15.20 -1.74
N GLY A 504 2.48 -14.64 -0.76
CA GLY A 504 3.06 -13.79 0.27
C GLY A 504 4.08 -14.53 1.14
N ASP A 505 3.72 -15.76 1.57
CA ASP A 505 4.60 -16.64 2.35
C ASP A 505 5.85 -17.03 1.55
N MET A 506 5.68 -17.35 0.27
CA MET A 506 6.79 -17.67 -0.64
C MET A 506 7.72 -16.49 -0.84
N PHE A 507 7.18 -15.29 -1.10
CA PHE A 507 8.01 -14.10 -1.28
C PHE A 507 8.78 -13.74 0.00
N TYR A 508 8.11 -13.78 1.15
CA TYR A 508 8.77 -13.55 2.43
C TYR A 508 9.94 -14.52 2.65
N LYS A 509 9.73 -15.82 2.42
CA LYS A 509 10.81 -16.83 2.52
C LYS A 509 11.97 -16.52 1.59
N ALA A 510 11.70 -16.18 0.34
CA ALA A 510 12.75 -15.85 -0.64
C ALA A 510 13.52 -14.58 -0.24
N LEU A 511 12.86 -13.55 0.28
CA LEU A 511 13.50 -12.32 0.74
C LEU A 511 14.38 -12.56 1.96
N MET A 512 13.89 -13.34 2.93
CA MET A 512 14.67 -13.66 4.13
C MET A 512 15.83 -14.59 3.82
N GLN A 513 15.68 -15.55 2.91
CA GLN A 513 16.79 -16.38 2.45
C GLN A 513 17.91 -15.52 1.85
N ALA A 514 17.57 -14.56 0.99
CA ALA A 514 18.57 -13.65 0.41
C ALA A 514 19.31 -12.82 1.49
N TYR A 515 18.63 -12.44 2.56
CA TYR A 515 19.24 -11.76 3.69
C TYR A 515 20.14 -12.69 4.52
N PHE A 516 19.73 -13.93 4.77
CA PHE A 516 20.55 -14.91 5.49
C PHE A 516 21.79 -15.34 4.69
N ASP A 517 21.66 -15.45 3.36
CA ASP A 517 22.81 -15.68 2.48
C ASP A 517 23.82 -14.53 2.57
N HIS A 518 23.34 -13.28 2.67
CA HIS A 518 24.19 -12.12 2.93
C HIS A 518 24.92 -12.26 4.27
N ILE A 519 24.19 -12.56 5.38
CA ILE A 519 24.82 -12.75 6.69
C ILE A 519 25.89 -13.85 6.65
N ALA A 520 25.60 -14.96 5.98
CA ALA A 520 26.52 -16.08 5.84
C ALA A 520 27.79 -15.73 5.04
N SER A 521 27.70 -14.74 4.14
CA SER A 521 28.82 -14.25 3.33
C SER A 521 29.74 -13.24 4.07
N LEU A 522 29.29 -12.71 5.22
CA LEU A 522 30.10 -11.77 5.99
C LEU A 522 31.32 -12.47 6.57
N PRO A 523 32.51 -11.80 6.60
CA PRO A 523 33.69 -12.33 7.24
C PRO A 523 33.40 -12.70 8.70
N ALA A 524 33.96 -13.81 9.18
CA ALA A 524 33.94 -14.12 10.60
C ALA A 524 34.67 -12.98 11.34
N GLU A 525 34.04 -12.37 12.34
CA GLU A 525 34.73 -11.39 13.19
C GLU A 525 35.96 -12.09 13.80
N GLU A 526 37.15 -11.52 13.55
CA GLU A 526 38.36 -11.97 14.28
C GLU A 526 38.06 -11.88 15.77
N PRO A 527 38.44 -12.90 16.55
CA PRO A 527 38.29 -12.84 17.99
C PRO A 527 39.02 -11.59 18.49
N VAL A 528 38.29 -10.70 19.16
CA VAL A 528 38.90 -9.56 19.84
C VAL A 528 39.92 -10.16 20.80
N VAL A 529 41.20 -10.05 20.46
CA VAL A 529 42.31 -10.38 21.38
C VAL A 529 42.26 -9.31 22.47
N VAL A 530 41.56 -9.63 23.56
CA VAL A 530 41.62 -8.81 24.77
C VAL A 530 43.08 -8.90 25.23
N PRO A 531 43.84 -7.81 25.23
CA PRO A 531 45.18 -7.85 25.74
C PRO A 531 45.11 -8.37 27.19
N PRO A 532 46.06 -9.23 27.62
CA PRO A 532 46.07 -9.72 28.98
C PRO A 532 46.04 -8.53 29.94
N PRO A 533 45.32 -8.63 31.08
CA PRO A 533 45.30 -7.57 32.05
C PRO A 533 46.75 -7.20 32.41
N THR A 534 47.12 -5.94 32.24
CA THR A 534 48.41 -5.42 32.70
C THR A 534 48.56 -5.77 34.17
N ALA A 535 49.67 -6.48 34.49
CA ALA A 535 49.97 -6.83 35.87
C ALA A 535 49.90 -5.59 36.77
N PRO A 536 49.38 -5.72 38.00
CA PRO A 536 49.31 -4.60 38.92
C PRO A 536 50.73 -4.00 39.10
N VAL A 537 50.84 -2.71 38.84
CA VAL A 537 52.09 -1.98 39.16
C VAL A 537 52.22 -1.99 40.68
N GLU A 538 53.24 -2.72 41.23
CA GLU A 538 53.57 -2.65 42.65
C GLU A 538 53.81 -1.19 43.03
N PRO A 539 53.25 -0.71 44.13
CA PRO A 539 53.52 0.64 44.59
C PRO A 539 55.00 0.73 45.02
N THR A 540 55.81 1.52 44.33
CA THR A 540 57.19 1.89 44.74
C THR A 540 57.11 2.47 46.12
N ALA A 541 57.82 1.83 47.06
CA ALA A 541 57.97 2.26 48.45
C ALA A 541 58.53 3.70 48.54
N ALA A 542 57.78 4.59 49.12
CA ALA A 542 58.15 5.95 49.39
C ALA A 542 59.28 5.91 50.47
N THR A 543 60.54 6.26 50.10
CA THR A 543 61.65 6.52 51.02
C THR A 543 61.29 7.76 51.83
N SER A 544 61.02 7.51 53.11
CA SER A 544 60.86 8.54 54.14
C SER A 544 62.21 9.16 54.43
N THR A 545 62.47 10.42 54.06
CA THR A 545 63.51 11.25 54.58
C THR A 545 62.96 12.13 55.69
N ALA A 546 63.32 11.84 56.90
CA ALA A 546 63.04 12.67 58.07
C ALA A 546 63.78 14.01 57.99
N PRO A 547 63.22 15.13 58.41
CA PRO A 547 63.96 16.38 58.49
C PRO A 547 64.79 16.45 59.79
N ASP A 548 66.14 16.67 59.69
CA ASP A 548 66.98 17.04 60.77
C ASP A 548 66.62 18.43 61.30
N LYS A 549 66.56 18.50 62.66
CA LYS A 549 66.46 19.73 63.42
C LYS A 549 67.83 20.40 63.53
N LYS A 550 67.97 21.65 63.12
CA LYS A 550 68.63 22.72 63.86
C LYS A 550 68.01 24.07 63.47
#